data_53a01ded6124316e904b64b597f74f9d
#
_entry.id   53a01ded6124316e904b64b597f74f9d
#
_cell.length_a   1.000
_cell.length_b   1.000
_cell.length_c   1.000
_cell.angle_alpha   90.00
_cell.angle_beta   90.00
_cell.angle_gamma   90.00
#
_symmetry.space_group_name_H-M   'P 1'
#
loop_
_entity.id
_entity.type
_entity.pdbx_description
1 polymer ?
#
loop_
_entity_poly.entity_id
_entity_poly.type
_entity_poly.pdbx_seq_one_letter_code
_entity_poly.pdbx_strand_id
1 'polypeptide(L)'
;MSDKYPTVKDEGIRRFLGEGEKLYPADAVNFTMAQQRNFYDEFCAHYDYSYPAGITTHDFKVGEIPCRTYRSKALTAKLLYLHGGGYVVGGIASHDSICAEIAGQAQVEVTAVAYRLAPEHPFPAALDDCWAVLNHLGSCIVAGDSAGGNMSAALCLKSRDVGGPEIKAQILVYPDLGGDMTKGSYIAQANAPGLTTKDVMFYRDTYKGAPNKYAEPLRETNYANLPPAFIVAAGLDPLHDDCMDYASKLKASGVEAEVRDEPLLIHAFLRARQMSEPAAQSFAAIIAAIRKFAA
;
A
#
# COMPACT_ATOMS: atom_id res chain seq x y z
N MET A 1 9.17 15.60 30.32
CA MET A 1 8.07 15.43 29.34
C MET A 1 7.81 13.94 29.21
N SER A 2 6.56 13.47 29.33
CA SER A 2 6.25 12.07 29.11
C SER A 2 6.60 11.69 27.66
N ASP A 3 7.23 10.52 27.48
CA ASP A 3 7.53 10.00 26.15
C ASP A 3 6.21 9.76 25.40
N LYS A 4 5.95 10.51 24.33
CA LYS A 4 4.70 10.45 23.57
C LYS A 4 4.53 9.11 22.83
N TYR A 5 5.63 8.46 22.48
CA TYR A 5 5.65 7.21 21.73
C TYR A 5 6.47 6.12 22.45
N PRO A 6 6.04 5.65 23.62
CA PRO A 6 6.85 4.75 24.45
C PRO A 6 7.13 3.39 23.81
N THR A 7 6.27 2.97 22.86
CA THR A 7 6.40 1.71 22.10
C THR A 7 7.38 1.83 20.93
N VAL A 8 7.54 3.02 20.36
CA VAL A 8 8.43 3.24 19.21
C VAL A 8 9.86 3.36 19.71
N LYS A 9 10.74 2.46 19.28
CA LYS A 9 12.15 2.43 19.71
C LYS A 9 13.10 3.08 18.71
N ASP A 10 12.75 3.11 17.43
CA ASP A 10 13.56 3.72 16.38
C ASP A 10 13.45 5.24 16.41
N GLU A 11 14.59 5.92 16.47
CA GLU A 11 14.64 7.39 16.53
C GLU A 11 14.20 8.06 15.23
N GLY A 12 14.46 7.43 14.07
CA GLY A 12 14.01 7.91 12.78
C GLY A 12 12.48 7.88 12.66
N ILE A 13 11.83 6.82 13.15
CA ILE A 13 10.37 6.73 13.22
C ILE A 13 9.80 7.74 14.22
N ARG A 14 10.44 7.95 15.38
CA ARG A 14 10.05 9.00 16.34
C ARG A 14 10.07 10.38 15.72
N ARG A 15 11.15 10.69 14.98
CA ARG A 15 11.29 11.97 14.27
C ARG A 15 10.21 12.10 13.18
N PHE A 16 10.00 11.07 12.38
CA PHE A 16 8.95 11.02 11.36
C PHE A 16 7.57 11.34 11.96
N LEU A 17 7.19 10.68 13.07
CA LEU A 17 5.94 10.95 13.77
C LEU A 17 5.85 12.39 14.28
N GLY A 18 6.91 12.88 14.95
CA GLY A 18 6.94 14.22 15.53
C GLY A 18 6.89 15.35 14.50
N GLU A 19 7.44 15.15 13.31
CA GLU A 19 7.31 16.08 12.18
C GLU A 19 5.93 15.96 11.55
N GLY A 20 5.47 14.74 11.33
CA GLY A 20 4.19 14.44 10.66
C GLY A 20 2.97 14.98 11.41
N GLU A 21 2.96 14.94 12.73
CA GLU A 21 1.85 15.49 13.55
C GLU A 21 1.62 16.99 13.39
N LYS A 22 2.61 17.72 12.93
CA LYS A 22 2.48 19.15 12.64
C LYS A 22 1.73 19.41 11.34
N LEU A 23 1.71 18.42 10.45
CA LEU A 23 1.15 18.48 9.11
C LEU A 23 -0.18 17.75 9.00
N TYR A 24 -0.31 16.63 9.70
CA TYR A 24 -1.48 15.77 9.68
C TYR A 24 -2.05 15.62 11.09
N PRO A 25 -3.17 16.29 11.42
CA PRO A 25 -3.79 16.22 12.75
C PRO A 25 -4.18 14.80 13.13
N ALA A 26 -3.98 14.42 14.40
CA ALA A 26 -4.33 13.09 14.91
C ALA A 26 -5.85 12.78 14.80
N ASP A 27 -6.68 13.81 14.73
CA ASP A 27 -8.14 13.74 14.58
C ASP A 27 -8.60 14.08 13.15
N ALA A 28 -7.72 13.93 12.16
CA ALA A 28 -7.99 14.29 10.76
C ALA A 28 -9.30 13.69 10.22
N VAL A 29 -9.69 12.51 10.67
CA VAL A 29 -10.95 11.84 10.29
C VAL A 29 -12.21 12.61 10.68
N ASN A 30 -12.12 13.59 11.57
CA ASN A 30 -13.24 14.46 11.98
C ASN A 30 -13.41 15.71 11.09
N PHE A 31 -12.47 15.96 10.17
CA PHE A 31 -12.52 17.10 9.26
C PHE A 31 -13.25 16.73 7.94
N THR A 32 -13.59 17.75 7.15
CA THR A 32 -14.18 17.53 5.83
C THR A 32 -13.22 16.75 4.92
N MET A 33 -13.72 16.02 3.92
CA MET A 33 -12.89 15.26 2.97
C MET A 33 -11.86 16.14 2.27
N ALA A 34 -12.25 17.37 1.90
CA ALA A 34 -11.32 18.32 1.29
C ALA A 34 -10.16 18.69 2.23
N GLN A 35 -10.44 18.92 3.51
CA GLN A 35 -9.40 19.20 4.51
C GLN A 35 -8.52 17.98 4.77
N GLN A 36 -9.09 16.78 4.89
CA GLN A 36 -8.32 15.55 5.06
C GLN A 36 -7.34 15.33 3.89
N ARG A 37 -7.80 15.56 2.65
CA ARG A 37 -6.95 15.47 1.44
C ARG A 37 -5.84 16.50 1.46
N ASN A 38 -6.14 17.75 1.81
CA ASN A 38 -5.11 18.80 1.91
C ASN A 38 -4.04 18.46 2.97
N PHE A 39 -4.44 18.03 4.16
CA PHE A 39 -3.49 17.60 5.20
C PHE A 39 -2.62 16.44 4.71
N TYR A 40 -3.23 15.46 4.04
CA TYR A 40 -2.50 14.32 3.51
C TYR A 40 -1.53 14.71 2.41
N ASP A 41 -1.93 15.60 1.50
CA ASP A 41 -1.09 16.08 0.42
C ASP A 41 0.11 16.88 0.96
N GLU A 42 -0.11 17.78 1.94
CA GLU A 42 0.97 18.51 2.61
C GLU A 42 1.93 17.56 3.36
N PHE A 43 1.38 16.58 4.08
CA PHE A 43 2.16 15.55 4.76
C PHE A 43 2.99 14.73 3.77
N CYS A 44 2.41 14.30 2.66
CA CYS A 44 3.12 13.52 1.65
C CYS A 44 4.21 14.35 0.96
N ALA A 45 3.93 15.61 0.63
CA ALA A 45 4.89 16.51 0.00
C ALA A 45 6.11 16.79 0.90
N HIS A 46 5.93 16.82 2.24
CA HIS A 46 7.04 16.97 3.17
C HIS A 46 8.04 15.80 3.13
N TYR A 47 7.55 14.59 2.86
CA TYR A 47 8.36 13.36 2.76
C TYR A 47 8.57 12.91 1.32
N ASP A 48 8.35 13.80 0.35
CA ASP A 48 8.68 13.53 -1.04
C ASP A 48 10.16 13.81 -1.30
N TYR A 49 10.86 12.86 -1.90
CA TYR A 49 12.31 12.93 -2.09
C TYR A 49 12.64 13.09 -3.57
N SER A 50 13.84 13.61 -3.84
CA SER A 50 14.32 13.75 -5.21
C SER A 50 14.41 12.40 -5.92
N TYR A 51 14.08 12.39 -7.20
CA TYR A 51 14.18 11.20 -8.03
C TYR A 51 15.60 10.69 -8.15
N PRO A 52 15.81 9.37 -8.21
CA PRO A 52 17.07 8.80 -8.65
C PRO A 52 17.45 9.34 -10.02
N ALA A 53 18.77 9.50 -10.27
CA ALA A 53 19.26 9.99 -11.54
C ALA A 53 18.81 9.09 -12.72
N GLY A 54 18.37 9.70 -13.80
CA GLY A 54 17.99 9.02 -15.04
C GLY A 54 16.55 8.46 -15.05
N ILE A 55 15.74 8.77 -14.05
CA ILE A 55 14.30 8.48 -14.09
C ILE A 55 13.60 9.52 -14.96
N THR A 56 12.74 9.05 -15.86
CA THR A 56 11.82 9.85 -16.66
C THR A 56 10.39 9.48 -16.32
N THR A 57 9.49 10.45 -16.39
CA THR A 57 8.06 10.26 -16.16
C THR A 57 7.24 10.59 -17.41
N HIS A 58 6.09 9.93 -17.53
CA HIS A 58 5.13 10.22 -18.59
C HIS A 58 3.71 10.10 -18.03
N ASP A 59 2.97 11.20 -18.10
CA ASP A 59 1.56 11.25 -17.71
C ASP A 59 0.67 10.85 -18.89
N PHE A 60 -0.31 9.98 -18.63
CA PHE A 60 -1.26 9.50 -19.62
C PHE A 60 -2.60 9.16 -18.96
N LYS A 61 -3.57 8.75 -19.76
CA LYS A 61 -4.86 8.26 -19.25
C LYS A 61 -5.20 6.89 -19.82
N VAL A 62 -5.90 6.09 -19.01
CA VAL A 62 -6.61 4.88 -19.46
C VAL A 62 -8.10 5.18 -19.34
N GLY A 63 -8.77 5.44 -20.48
CA GLY A 63 -10.07 6.12 -20.46
C GLY A 63 -9.96 7.49 -19.78
N GLU A 64 -10.70 7.70 -18.70
CA GLU A 64 -10.61 8.94 -17.92
C GLU A 64 -9.67 8.82 -16.70
N ILE A 65 -9.05 7.67 -16.46
CA ILE A 65 -8.23 7.40 -15.28
C ILE A 65 -6.82 7.94 -15.49
N PRO A 66 -6.38 8.95 -14.71
CA PRO A 66 -5.03 9.49 -14.83
C PRO A 66 -3.99 8.47 -14.32
N CYS A 67 -2.91 8.35 -15.06
CA CYS A 67 -1.79 7.45 -14.74
C CYS A 67 -0.47 8.19 -14.96
N ARG A 68 0.58 7.76 -14.26
CA ARG A 68 1.96 8.18 -14.49
C ARG A 68 2.87 6.96 -14.57
N THR A 69 3.69 6.88 -15.62
CA THR A 69 4.79 5.93 -15.68
C THR A 69 6.10 6.56 -15.21
N TYR A 70 6.91 5.73 -14.55
CA TYR A 70 8.29 6.04 -14.14
C TYR A 70 9.19 5.01 -14.79
N ARG A 71 10.23 5.48 -15.51
CA ARG A 71 11.12 4.62 -16.28
C ARG A 71 12.58 4.92 -15.98
N SER A 72 13.37 3.88 -15.79
CA SER A 72 14.83 3.92 -15.90
C SER A 72 15.27 3.56 -17.31
N LYS A 73 16.57 3.66 -17.62
CA LYS A 73 17.10 3.26 -18.94
C LYS A 73 17.03 1.75 -19.22
N ALA A 74 17.13 0.92 -18.19
CA ALA A 74 17.04 -0.53 -18.27
C ALA A 74 15.70 -0.97 -17.68
N LEU A 75 14.86 -1.66 -18.45
CA LEU A 75 13.57 -2.16 -18.02
C LEU A 75 13.52 -3.67 -18.16
N THR A 76 13.11 -4.37 -17.11
CA THR A 76 12.96 -5.84 -17.08
C THR A 76 11.51 -6.28 -17.10
N ALA A 77 10.62 -5.53 -16.44
CA ALA A 77 9.20 -5.85 -16.32
C ALA A 77 8.37 -4.58 -16.10
N LYS A 78 7.05 -4.74 -16.12
CA LYS A 78 6.07 -3.72 -15.70
C LYS A 78 5.61 -3.98 -14.27
N LEU A 79 5.37 -2.91 -13.54
CA LEU A 79 4.79 -2.91 -12.20
C LEU A 79 3.66 -1.91 -12.13
N LEU A 80 2.48 -2.34 -11.69
CA LEU A 80 1.35 -1.49 -11.36
C LEU A 80 1.41 -1.16 -9.87
N TYR A 81 1.57 0.12 -9.52
CA TYR A 81 1.60 0.58 -8.15
C TYR A 81 0.29 1.25 -7.75
N LEU A 82 -0.32 0.78 -6.69
CA LEU A 82 -1.55 1.29 -6.11
C LEU A 82 -1.23 1.96 -4.78
N HIS A 83 -1.51 3.25 -4.69
CA HIS A 83 -1.16 4.04 -3.50
C HIS A 83 -2.05 3.73 -2.29
N GLY A 84 -1.51 3.91 -1.08
CA GLY A 84 -2.26 3.93 0.17
C GLY A 84 -3.03 5.22 0.39
N GLY A 85 -3.78 5.28 1.50
CA GLY A 85 -4.59 6.45 1.88
C GLY A 85 -6.03 6.11 2.21
N GLY A 86 -6.30 4.88 2.70
CA GLY A 86 -7.62 4.46 3.19
C GLY A 86 -8.73 4.58 2.16
N TYR A 87 -8.43 4.54 0.86
CA TYR A 87 -9.37 4.75 -0.26
C TYR A 87 -9.96 6.17 -0.34
N VAL A 88 -9.58 7.08 0.55
CA VAL A 88 -10.20 8.40 0.78
C VAL A 88 -9.27 9.55 0.39
N VAL A 89 -7.98 9.36 0.59
CA VAL A 89 -6.93 10.36 0.32
C VAL A 89 -5.83 9.75 -0.56
N GLY A 90 -4.93 10.60 -1.05
CA GLY A 90 -3.80 10.19 -1.87
C GLY A 90 -4.06 10.28 -3.37
N GLY A 91 -3.02 9.96 -4.12
CA GLY A 91 -2.99 10.04 -5.59
C GLY A 91 -1.57 9.79 -6.09
N ILE A 92 -1.30 10.11 -7.36
CA ILE A 92 0.04 9.95 -7.95
C ILE A 92 1.09 10.75 -7.15
N ALA A 93 0.79 12.02 -6.83
CA ALA A 93 1.72 12.90 -6.13
C ALA A 93 2.08 12.40 -4.72
N SER A 94 1.16 11.73 -4.03
CA SER A 94 1.42 11.25 -2.67
C SER A 94 2.47 10.12 -2.58
N HIS A 95 2.73 9.42 -3.69
CA HIS A 95 3.68 8.30 -3.75
C HIS A 95 4.73 8.46 -4.87
N ASP A 96 4.91 9.70 -5.31
CA ASP A 96 5.70 10.04 -6.50
C ASP A 96 7.16 9.58 -6.38
N SER A 97 7.88 9.99 -5.33
CA SER A 97 9.25 9.56 -5.09
C SER A 97 9.38 8.06 -4.77
N ILE A 98 8.39 7.45 -4.14
CA ILE A 98 8.38 6.00 -3.87
C ILE A 98 8.36 5.24 -5.20
N CYS A 99 7.47 5.61 -6.12
CA CYS A 99 7.39 5.00 -7.45
C CYS A 99 8.66 5.25 -8.28
N ALA A 100 9.23 6.46 -8.22
CA ALA A 100 10.47 6.79 -8.91
C ALA A 100 11.66 5.98 -8.38
N GLU A 101 11.78 5.82 -7.05
CA GLU A 101 12.82 5.00 -6.43
C GLU A 101 12.66 3.51 -6.77
N ILE A 102 11.42 2.98 -6.77
CA ILE A 102 11.15 1.60 -7.21
C ILE A 102 11.60 1.41 -8.67
N ALA A 103 11.20 2.31 -9.57
CA ALA A 103 11.58 2.25 -10.97
C ALA A 103 13.11 2.26 -11.18
N GLY A 104 13.80 3.14 -10.46
CA GLY A 104 15.25 3.27 -10.54
C GLY A 104 16.00 2.08 -9.95
N GLN A 105 15.62 1.70 -8.73
CA GLN A 105 16.33 0.66 -8.01
C GLN A 105 15.96 -0.76 -8.49
N ALA A 106 14.69 -1.04 -8.78
CA ALA A 106 14.27 -2.36 -9.27
C ALA A 106 14.44 -2.52 -10.79
N GLN A 107 14.68 -1.45 -11.53
CA GLN A 107 14.81 -1.45 -12.99
C GLN A 107 13.53 -1.96 -13.70
N VAL A 108 12.39 -1.59 -13.19
CA VAL A 108 11.07 -1.89 -13.77
C VAL A 108 10.38 -0.61 -14.25
N GLU A 109 9.46 -0.74 -15.21
CA GLU A 109 8.53 0.34 -15.52
C GLU A 109 7.44 0.34 -14.45
N VAL A 110 7.34 1.41 -13.65
CA VAL A 110 6.28 1.58 -12.67
C VAL A 110 5.16 2.42 -13.25
N THR A 111 3.92 1.95 -13.18
CA THR A 111 2.72 2.73 -13.47
C THR A 111 1.95 2.99 -12.20
N ALA A 112 1.84 4.26 -11.79
CA ALA A 112 0.96 4.71 -10.71
C ALA A 112 -0.39 5.15 -11.25
N VAL A 113 -1.45 4.95 -10.45
CA VAL A 113 -2.85 5.21 -10.84
C VAL A 113 -3.47 6.20 -9.87
N ALA A 114 -4.12 7.25 -10.39
CA ALA A 114 -5.01 8.10 -9.62
C ALA A 114 -6.44 7.54 -9.72
N TYR A 115 -6.72 6.48 -8.99
CA TYR A 115 -8.04 5.88 -8.92
C TYR A 115 -9.04 6.77 -8.17
N ARG A 116 -10.33 6.62 -8.46
CA ARG A 116 -11.41 7.38 -7.82
C ARG A 116 -11.51 7.06 -6.33
N LEU A 117 -11.71 8.10 -5.52
CA LEU A 117 -11.72 8.04 -4.07
C LEU A 117 -13.14 8.03 -3.49
N ALA A 118 -13.31 7.34 -2.38
CA ALA A 118 -14.47 7.44 -1.50
C ALA A 118 -14.38 8.75 -0.68
N PRO A 119 -15.51 9.28 -0.17
CA PRO A 119 -16.87 8.75 -0.26
C PRO A 119 -17.58 9.06 -1.59
N GLU A 120 -17.04 9.95 -2.44
CA GLU A 120 -17.67 10.35 -3.71
C GLU A 120 -17.85 9.15 -4.64
N HIS A 121 -16.89 8.23 -4.60
CA HIS A 121 -16.86 7.02 -5.41
C HIS A 121 -16.54 5.80 -4.52
N PRO A 122 -17.55 5.26 -3.79
CA PRO A 122 -17.33 4.11 -2.91
C PRO A 122 -17.00 2.83 -3.72
N PHE A 123 -16.71 1.75 -3.02
CA PHE A 123 -16.51 0.43 -3.65
C PHE A 123 -17.65 0.12 -4.66
N PRO A 124 -17.35 -0.40 -5.86
CA PRO A 124 -16.03 -0.87 -6.33
C PRO A 124 -15.24 0.13 -7.20
N ALA A 125 -15.57 1.43 -7.20
CA ALA A 125 -15.06 2.40 -8.18
C ALA A 125 -13.52 2.42 -8.28
N ALA A 126 -12.81 2.48 -7.15
CA ALA A 126 -11.34 2.45 -7.12
C ALA A 126 -10.78 1.15 -7.73
N LEU A 127 -11.36 0.01 -7.35
CA LEU A 127 -10.94 -1.30 -7.87
C LEU A 127 -11.22 -1.44 -9.37
N ASP A 128 -12.34 -0.90 -9.86
CA ASP A 128 -12.66 -0.93 -11.30
C ASP A 128 -11.71 -0.06 -12.11
N ASP A 129 -11.27 1.08 -11.59
CA ASP A 129 -10.24 1.90 -12.22
C ASP A 129 -8.91 1.15 -12.28
N CYS A 130 -8.47 0.57 -11.16
CA CYS A 130 -7.24 -0.25 -11.11
C CYS A 130 -7.33 -1.46 -12.06
N TRP A 131 -8.49 -2.09 -12.15
CA TRP A 131 -8.76 -3.19 -13.07
C TRP A 131 -8.65 -2.77 -14.54
N ALA A 132 -9.19 -1.60 -14.89
CA ALA A 132 -9.06 -1.06 -16.25
C ALA A 132 -7.59 -0.80 -16.63
N VAL A 133 -6.80 -0.24 -15.68
CA VAL A 133 -5.37 0.00 -15.90
C VAL A 133 -4.59 -1.30 -15.98
N LEU A 134 -4.88 -2.32 -15.15
CA LEU A 134 -4.27 -3.64 -15.24
C LEU A 134 -4.52 -4.28 -16.63
N ASN A 135 -5.75 -4.21 -17.13
CA ASN A 135 -6.07 -4.72 -18.48
C ASN A 135 -5.32 -3.97 -19.60
N HIS A 136 -5.12 -2.66 -19.45
CA HIS A 136 -4.32 -1.87 -20.39
C HIS A 136 -2.83 -2.24 -20.38
N LEU A 137 -2.27 -2.50 -19.19
CA LEU A 137 -0.86 -2.85 -19.06
C LEU A 137 -0.55 -4.29 -19.49
N GLY A 138 -1.50 -5.21 -19.33
CA GLY A 138 -1.32 -6.64 -19.52
C GLY A 138 -0.52 -7.28 -18.38
N SER A 139 0.33 -8.28 -18.70
CA SER A 139 1.11 -8.99 -17.68
C SER A 139 2.06 -8.04 -16.92
N CYS A 140 1.93 -8.02 -15.58
CA CYS A 140 2.75 -7.16 -14.71
C CYS A 140 2.85 -7.71 -13.28
N ILE A 141 3.71 -7.11 -12.46
CA ILE A 141 3.70 -7.22 -11.00
C ILE A 141 2.69 -6.19 -10.49
N VAL A 142 1.91 -6.53 -9.47
CA VAL A 142 1.11 -5.54 -8.73
C VAL A 142 1.75 -5.26 -7.38
N ALA A 143 1.77 -3.99 -7.00
CA ALA A 143 2.33 -3.55 -5.73
C ALA A 143 1.47 -2.44 -5.12
N GLY A 144 1.44 -2.36 -3.80
CA GLY A 144 0.78 -1.26 -3.12
C GLY A 144 0.93 -1.34 -1.61
N ASP A 145 0.66 -0.23 -0.97
CA ASP A 145 0.72 -0.07 0.48
C ASP A 145 -0.66 0.20 1.07
N SER A 146 -0.95 -0.33 2.26
CA SER A 146 -2.21 -0.10 2.97
C SER A 146 -3.45 -0.45 2.10
N ALA A 147 -4.35 0.50 1.83
CA ALA A 147 -5.47 0.36 0.90
C ALA A 147 -5.02 -0.07 -0.51
N GLY A 148 -3.87 0.42 -0.99
CA GLY A 148 -3.28 -0.01 -2.26
C GLY A 148 -2.81 -1.46 -2.23
N GLY A 149 -2.31 -1.93 -1.09
CA GLY A 149 -2.00 -3.35 -0.86
C GLY A 149 -3.25 -4.22 -0.90
N ASN A 150 -4.36 -3.75 -0.31
CA ASN A 150 -5.67 -4.40 -0.44
C ASN A 150 -6.08 -4.55 -1.91
N MET A 151 -6.10 -3.44 -2.64
CA MET A 151 -6.52 -3.46 -4.05
C MET A 151 -5.59 -4.32 -4.91
N SER A 152 -4.29 -4.40 -4.59
CA SER A 152 -3.35 -5.31 -5.24
C SER A 152 -3.74 -6.78 -5.03
N ALA A 153 -4.05 -7.18 -3.79
CA ALA A 153 -4.56 -8.52 -3.49
C ALA A 153 -5.92 -8.79 -4.16
N ALA A 154 -6.82 -7.80 -4.15
CA ALA A 154 -8.12 -7.87 -4.81
C ALA A 154 -8.00 -8.05 -6.33
N LEU A 155 -7.05 -7.36 -6.98
CA LEU A 155 -6.76 -7.55 -8.41
C LEU A 155 -6.27 -8.97 -8.70
N CYS A 156 -5.45 -9.56 -7.83
CA CYS A 156 -5.02 -10.95 -7.98
C CYS A 156 -6.21 -11.92 -7.91
N LEU A 157 -7.11 -11.74 -6.96
CA LEU A 157 -8.35 -12.52 -6.85
C LEU A 157 -9.22 -12.32 -8.10
N LYS A 158 -9.47 -11.06 -8.50
CA LYS A 158 -10.32 -10.74 -9.65
C LYS A 158 -9.74 -11.29 -10.96
N SER A 159 -8.44 -11.15 -11.18
CA SER A 159 -7.79 -11.66 -12.40
C SER A 159 -7.90 -13.17 -12.51
N ARG A 160 -7.64 -13.90 -11.44
CA ARG A 160 -7.83 -15.35 -11.37
C ARG A 160 -9.28 -15.74 -11.69
N ASP A 161 -10.23 -15.08 -11.04
CA ASP A 161 -11.65 -15.47 -11.07
C ASP A 161 -12.30 -15.25 -12.43
N VAL A 162 -11.87 -14.24 -13.19
CA VAL A 162 -12.45 -13.90 -14.50
C VAL A 162 -11.54 -14.24 -15.69
N GLY A 163 -10.35 -14.85 -15.44
CA GLY A 163 -9.39 -15.15 -16.50
C GLY A 163 -8.79 -13.88 -17.11
N GLY A 164 -8.44 -12.91 -16.25
CA GLY A 164 -7.87 -11.63 -16.65
C GLY A 164 -6.36 -11.67 -16.96
N PRO A 165 -5.69 -10.51 -17.02
CA PRO A 165 -4.26 -10.45 -17.28
C PRO A 165 -3.45 -11.23 -16.24
N GLU A 166 -2.35 -11.84 -16.67
CA GLU A 166 -1.42 -12.51 -15.78
C GLU A 166 -0.81 -11.51 -14.80
N ILE A 167 -0.89 -11.81 -13.50
CA ILE A 167 -0.15 -11.09 -12.48
C ILE A 167 1.02 -11.96 -12.04
N LYS A 168 2.25 -11.48 -12.28
CA LYS A 168 3.48 -12.24 -12.01
C LYS A 168 3.75 -12.42 -10.53
N ALA A 169 3.45 -11.40 -9.72
CA ALA A 169 3.59 -11.40 -8.27
C ALA A 169 2.77 -10.28 -7.64
N GLN A 170 2.50 -10.40 -6.34
CA GLN A 170 1.89 -9.37 -5.51
C GLN A 170 2.86 -8.92 -4.42
N ILE A 171 3.14 -7.61 -4.36
CA ILE A 171 4.00 -6.97 -3.36
C ILE A 171 3.11 -6.12 -2.46
N LEU A 172 2.85 -6.59 -1.26
CA LEU A 172 1.86 -6.02 -0.36
C LEU A 172 2.55 -5.43 0.86
N VAL A 173 2.44 -4.12 1.05
CA VAL A 173 3.10 -3.44 2.18
C VAL A 173 2.04 -3.02 3.19
N TYR A 174 2.09 -3.60 4.38
CA TYR A 174 1.11 -3.42 5.47
C TYR A 174 -0.36 -3.32 4.98
N PRO A 175 -0.85 -4.27 4.17
CA PRO A 175 -2.14 -4.18 3.51
C PRO A 175 -3.30 -4.29 4.51
N ASP A 176 -4.40 -3.53 4.27
CA ASP A 176 -5.69 -3.75 4.92
C ASP A 176 -6.45 -4.86 4.18
N LEU A 177 -6.49 -6.08 4.70
CA LEU A 177 -7.08 -7.23 4.00
C LEU A 177 -8.44 -7.69 4.53
N GLY A 178 -9.04 -6.92 5.43
CA GLY A 178 -10.38 -7.19 5.94
C GLY A 178 -10.40 -8.15 7.13
N GLY A 179 -9.37 -8.13 7.97
CA GLY A 179 -9.28 -8.92 9.19
C GLY A 179 -10.33 -8.56 10.23
N ASP A 180 -10.47 -9.42 11.22
CA ASP A 180 -11.43 -9.29 12.32
C ASP A 180 -10.95 -8.26 13.35
N MET A 181 -11.58 -7.10 13.36
CA MET A 181 -11.22 -5.97 14.23
C MET A 181 -11.50 -6.21 15.71
N THR A 182 -12.05 -7.37 16.10
CA THR A 182 -12.35 -7.69 17.51
C THR A 182 -11.25 -8.48 18.20
N LYS A 183 -10.12 -8.76 17.52
CA LYS A 183 -9.04 -9.61 18.05
C LYS A 183 -7.65 -9.21 17.55
N GLY A 184 -6.63 -9.91 18.07
CA GLY A 184 -5.24 -9.84 17.61
C GLY A 184 -4.66 -8.44 17.61
N SER A 185 -3.95 -8.07 16.55
CA SER A 185 -3.29 -6.78 16.42
C SER A 185 -4.26 -5.60 16.41
N TYR A 186 -5.50 -5.76 16.00
CA TYR A 186 -6.53 -4.72 16.10
C TYR A 186 -6.84 -4.31 17.54
N ILE A 187 -6.64 -5.20 18.51
CA ILE A 187 -6.76 -4.90 19.95
C ILE A 187 -5.40 -4.50 20.51
N ALA A 188 -4.36 -5.29 20.26
CA ALA A 188 -3.04 -5.07 20.84
C ALA A 188 -2.40 -3.74 20.37
N GLN A 189 -2.66 -3.34 19.14
CA GLN A 189 -2.17 -2.11 18.50
C GLN A 189 -3.29 -1.09 18.25
N ALA A 190 -4.40 -1.15 19.01
CA ALA A 190 -5.58 -0.32 18.79
C ALA A 190 -5.29 1.19 18.73
N ASN A 191 -4.29 1.65 19.45
CA ASN A 191 -3.84 3.03 19.53
C ASN A 191 -2.42 3.21 18.97
N ALA A 192 -2.02 2.40 17.99
CA ALA A 192 -0.70 2.51 17.39
C ALA A 192 -0.50 3.90 16.75
N PRO A 193 0.73 4.46 16.82
CA PRO A 193 1.02 5.72 16.16
C PRO A 193 0.96 5.58 14.63
N GLY A 194 0.40 6.55 13.95
CA GLY A 194 0.27 6.60 12.50
C GLY A 194 -1.03 5.99 11.96
N LEU A 195 -1.57 4.95 12.60
CA LEU A 195 -2.88 4.37 12.27
C LEU A 195 -3.47 3.71 13.52
N THR A 196 -4.69 4.04 13.87
CA THR A 196 -5.45 3.40 14.93
C THR A 196 -6.50 2.44 14.36
N THR A 197 -6.97 1.48 15.17
CA THR A 197 -8.11 0.63 14.77
C THR A 197 -9.36 1.45 14.45
N LYS A 198 -9.55 2.58 15.15
CA LYS A 198 -10.66 3.51 14.87
C LYS A 198 -10.54 4.14 13.48
N ASP A 199 -9.32 4.47 13.03
CA ASP A 199 -9.09 5.00 11.69
C ASP A 199 -9.37 3.93 10.63
N VAL A 200 -8.97 2.68 10.87
CA VAL A 200 -9.31 1.56 9.98
C VAL A 200 -10.83 1.39 9.84
N MET A 201 -11.57 1.46 10.95
CA MET A 201 -13.04 1.41 10.92
C MET A 201 -13.61 2.54 10.06
N PHE A 202 -13.15 3.78 10.27
CA PHE A 202 -13.59 4.93 9.48
C PHE A 202 -13.36 4.74 7.98
N TYR A 203 -12.18 4.25 7.59
CA TYR A 203 -11.85 4.03 6.18
C TYR A 203 -12.69 2.90 5.55
N ARG A 204 -12.87 1.78 6.23
CA ARG A 204 -13.72 0.67 5.75
C ARG A 204 -15.18 1.10 5.62
N ASP A 205 -15.71 1.83 6.60
CA ASP A 205 -17.08 2.35 6.57
C ASP A 205 -17.28 3.37 5.43
N THR A 206 -16.26 4.18 5.14
CA THR A 206 -16.30 5.16 4.05
C THR A 206 -16.18 4.49 2.68
N TYR A 207 -15.36 3.46 2.55
CA TYR A 207 -15.19 2.67 1.32
C TYR A 207 -16.42 1.84 0.96
N LYS A 208 -17.17 1.35 1.96
CA LYS A 208 -18.43 0.59 1.80
C LYS A 208 -18.29 -0.70 0.97
N GLY A 209 -17.18 -1.40 1.11
CA GLY A 209 -16.90 -2.60 0.34
C GLY A 209 -17.39 -3.90 0.98
N ALA A 210 -17.60 -3.92 2.30
CA ALA A 210 -17.99 -5.12 3.03
C ALA A 210 -19.49 -5.46 2.89
N PRO A 211 -19.86 -6.75 2.93
CA PRO A 211 -19.00 -7.92 2.87
C PRO A 211 -18.71 -8.37 1.42
N ASN A 212 -17.51 -8.17 0.95
CA ASN A 212 -17.11 -8.56 -0.40
C ASN A 212 -15.63 -8.98 -0.43
N LYS A 213 -15.30 -10.14 -1.03
CA LYS A 213 -13.92 -10.66 -1.08
C LYS A 213 -12.94 -9.76 -1.85
N TYR A 214 -13.42 -8.91 -2.73
CA TYR A 214 -12.58 -7.94 -3.44
C TYR A 214 -12.39 -6.63 -2.67
N ALA A 215 -13.17 -6.41 -1.61
CA ALA A 215 -12.93 -5.33 -0.65
C ALA A 215 -12.19 -5.84 0.60
N GLU A 216 -12.41 -7.09 0.95
CA GLU A 216 -11.86 -7.78 2.12
C GLU A 216 -11.25 -9.11 1.69
N PRO A 217 -10.03 -9.14 1.12
CA PRO A 217 -9.40 -10.35 0.58
C PRO A 217 -9.33 -11.55 1.54
N LEU A 218 -9.29 -11.32 2.85
CA LEU A 218 -9.32 -12.39 3.86
C LEU A 218 -10.66 -13.16 3.93
N ARG A 219 -11.72 -12.68 3.27
CA ARG A 219 -13.00 -13.41 3.10
C ARG A 219 -12.97 -14.46 2.00
N GLU A 220 -11.94 -14.48 1.16
CA GLU A 220 -11.78 -15.55 0.19
C GLU A 220 -11.56 -16.89 0.90
N THR A 221 -12.11 -17.95 0.33
CA THR A 221 -11.99 -19.32 0.87
C THR A 221 -11.07 -20.21 0.04
N ASN A 222 -10.76 -19.81 -1.19
CA ASN A 222 -9.87 -20.52 -2.10
C ASN A 222 -8.77 -19.61 -2.63
N TYR A 223 -7.56 -19.79 -2.11
CA TYR A 223 -6.38 -19.01 -2.51
C TYR A 223 -5.52 -19.73 -3.57
N ALA A 224 -5.93 -20.88 -4.06
CA ALA A 224 -5.18 -21.59 -5.09
C ALA A 224 -5.07 -20.76 -6.39
N ASN A 225 -3.97 -20.94 -7.11
CA ASN A 225 -3.67 -20.29 -8.38
C ASN A 225 -3.55 -18.74 -8.29
N LEU A 226 -3.35 -18.19 -7.11
CA LEU A 226 -2.94 -16.80 -6.97
C LEU A 226 -1.44 -16.65 -7.25
N PRO A 227 -0.98 -15.46 -7.70
CA PRO A 227 0.43 -15.21 -7.91
C PRO A 227 1.22 -15.25 -6.59
N PRO A 228 2.53 -15.55 -6.64
CA PRO A 228 3.40 -15.50 -5.47
C PRO A 228 3.35 -14.13 -4.79
N ALA A 229 3.54 -14.11 -3.47
CA ALA A 229 3.41 -12.91 -2.66
C ALA A 229 4.69 -12.59 -1.87
N PHE A 230 5.07 -11.33 -1.83
CA PHE A 230 5.95 -10.74 -0.83
C PHE A 230 5.16 -9.73 -0.01
N ILE A 231 5.06 -9.97 1.29
CA ILE A 231 4.21 -9.21 2.20
C ILE A 231 5.08 -8.59 3.29
N VAL A 232 4.93 -7.31 3.54
CA VAL A 232 5.61 -6.63 4.65
C VAL A 232 4.60 -6.27 5.72
N ALA A 233 4.80 -6.81 6.93
CA ALA A 233 3.99 -6.54 8.10
C ALA A 233 4.72 -5.54 9.02
N ALA A 234 4.06 -4.45 9.39
CA ALA A 234 4.58 -3.51 10.39
C ALA A 234 4.13 -3.97 11.79
N GLY A 235 5.05 -4.12 12.73
CA GLY A 235 4.75 -4.69 14.05
C GLY A 235 3.97 -3.75 14.97
N LEU A 236 4.08 -2.44 14.77
CA LEU A 236 3.32 -1.42 15.50
C LEU A 236 2.16 -0.90 14.65
N ASP A 237 1.27 -1.82 14.23
CA ASP A 237 0.20 -1.57 13.27
C ASP A 237 -1.02 -2.47 13.57
N PRO A 238 -2.25 -1.97 13.63
CA PRO A 238 -3.43 -2.81 13.77
C PRO A 238 -3.61 -3.81 12.62
N LEU A 239 -3.04 -3.55 11.43
CA LEU A 239 -3.13 -4.42 10.25
C LEU A 239 -2.08 -5.55 10.23
N HIS A 240 -1.23 -5.67 11.25
CA HIS A 240 -0.16 -6.68 11.31
C HIS A 240 -0.68 -8.10 11.05
N ASP A 241 -1.72 -8.50 11.76
CA ASP A 241 -2.24 -9.87 11.68
C ASP A 241 -2.91 -10.17 10.33
N ASP A 242 -3.42 -9.17 9.62
CA ASP A 242 -3.94 -9.34 8.25
C ASP A 242 -2.85 -9.88 7.31
N CYS A 243 -1.62 -9.39 7.46
CA CYS A 243 -0.47 -9.85 6.69
C CYS A 243 -0.14 -11.31 6.96
N MET A 244 -0.13 -11.69 8.26
CA MET A 244 0.20 -13.03 8.70
C MET A 244 -0.87 -14.04 8.30
N ASP A 245 -2.14 -13.69 8.46
CA ASP A 245 -3.29 -14.52 8.10
C ASP A 245 -3.36 -14.74 6.58
N TYR A 246 -3.15 -13.70 5.78
CA TYR A 246 -3.18 -13.81 4.32
C TYR A 246 -2.04 -14.70 3.81
N ALA A 247 -0.82 -14.50 4.31
CA ALA A 247 0.31 -15.37 3.97
C ALA A 247 0.07 -16.83 4.35
N SER A 248 -0.52 -17.08 5.52
CA SER A 248 -0.86 -18.43 5.97
C SER A 248 -1.85 -19.11 5.02
N LYS A 249 -2.90 -18.38 4.59
CA LYS A 249 -3.92 -18.88 3.66
C LYS A 249 -3.34 -19.16 2.26
N LEU A 250 -2.45 -18.28 1.75
CA LEU A 250 -1.73 -18.51 0.51
C LEU A 250 -0.91 -19.79 0.57
N LYS A 251 -0.06 -19.95 1.62
CA LYS A 251 0.78 -21.14 1.81
C LYS A 251 -0.03 -22.41 1.95
N ALA A 252 -1.13 -22.39 2.72
CA ALA A 252 -2.05 -23.52 2.86
C ALA A 252 -2.70 -23.94 1.53
N SER A 253 -2.78 -23.03 0.56
CA SER A 253 -3.32 -23.27 -0.79
C SER A 253 -2.22 -23.58 -1.82
N GLY A 254 -0.97 -23.79 -1.39
CA GLY A 254 0.17 -24.12 -2.27
C GLY A 254 0.76 -22.93 -3.02
N VAL A 255 0.45 -21.69 -2.61
CA VAL A 255 1.00 -20.47 -3.21
C VAL A 255 2.23 -20.02 -2.43
N GLU A 256 3.32 -19.69 -3.15
CA GLU A 256 4.53 -19.11 -2.53
C GLU A 256 4.18 -17.77 -1.87
N ALA A 257 4.45 -17.64 -0.58
CA ALA A 257 4.27 -16.39 0.14
C ALA A 257 5.41 -16.20 1.14
N GLU A 258 6.09 -15.07 1.03
CA GLU A 258 7.13 -14.63 1.97
C GLU A 258 6.59 -13.47 2.79
N VAL A 259 6.76 -13.53 4.10
CA VAL A 259 6.44 -12.40 4.99
C VAL A 259 7.71 -11.85 5.58
N ARG A 260 7.88 -10.56 5.46
CA ARG A 260 8.86 -9.79 6.20
C ARG A 260 8.16 -9.09 7.36
N ASP A 261 8.40 -9.56 8.57
CA ASP A 261 7.88 -8.96 9.79
C ASP A 261 8.85 -7.89 10.29
N GLU A 262 8.35 -6.67 10.50
CA GLU A 262 9.10 -5.48 10.88
C GLU A 262 8.66 -4.98 12.27
N PRO A 263 9.14 -5.59 13.36
CA PRO A 263 8.61 -5.36 14.71
C PRO A 263 8.82 -3.94 15.24
N LEU A 264 9.72 -3.16 14.65
CA LEU A 264 10.03 -1.79 15.05
C LEU A 264 9.30 -0.73 14.22
N LEU A 265 8.64 -1.12 13.15
CA LEU A 265 8.03 -0.21 12.21
C LEU A 265 6.53 -0.02 12.47
N ILE A 266 6.05 1.16 12.09
CA ILE A 266 4.65 1.60 12.17
C ILE A 266 3.98 1.53 10.80
N HIS A 267 2.66 1.70 10.76
CA HIS A 267 1.95 1.97 9.50
C HIS A 267 2.56 3.18 8.76
N ALA A 268 2.56 3.15 7.42
CA ALA A 268 3.13 4.19 6.55
C ALA A 268 4.66 4.43 6.66
N PHE A 269 5.43 3.50 7.24
CA PHE A 269 6.89 3.63 7.39
C PHE A 269 7.64 3.84 6.06
N LEU A 270 7.05 3.52 4.91
CA LEU A 270 7.66 3.78 3.60
C LEU A 270 8.07 5.25 3.42
N ARG A 271 7.36 6.18 4.05
CA ARG A 271 7.69 7.61 4.01
C ARG A 271 8.92 7.94 4.86
N ALA A 272 9.19 7.15 5.89
CA ALA A 272 10.37 7.30 6.75
C ALA A 272 11.63 6.59 6.21
N ARG A 273 11.60 6.03 4.99
CA ARG A 273 12.70 5.21 4.41
C ARG A 273 14.05 5.93 4.31
N GLN A 274 14.07 7.26 4.34
CA GLN A 274 15.31 8.04 4.39
C GLN A 274 15.62 8.61 5.79
N MET A 275 14.78 8.30 6.78
CA MET A 275 14.92 8.79 8.16
C MET A 275 15.23 7.68 9.16
N SER A 276 14.80 6.44 8.87
CA SER A 276 14.89 5.27 9.73
C SER A 276 15.64 4.15 9.01
N GLU A 277 16.69 3.64 9.64
CA GLU A 277 17.47 2.52 9.09
C GLU A 277 16.62 1.25 8.92
N PRO A 278 15.79 0.82 9.89
CA PRO A 278 14.85 -0.30 9.66
C PRO A 278 13.91 -0.07 8.48
N ALA A 279 13.37 1.14 8.30
CA ALA A 279 12.50 1.47 7.16
C ALA A 279 13.26 1.41 5.82
N ALA A 280 14.50 1.90 5.78
CA ALA A 280 15.38 1.79 4.61
C ALA A 280 15.68 0.33 4.24
N GLN A 281 16.00 -0.50 5.23
CA GLN A 281 16.25 -1.94 5.04
C GLN A 281 15.00 -2.68 4.55
N SER A 282 13.83 -2.34 5.08
CA SER A 282 12.55 -2.90 4.61
C SER A 282 12.26 -2.49 3.17
N PHE A 283 12.48 -1.22 2.82
CA PHE A 283 12.33 -0.76 1.44
C PHE A 283 13.30 -1.46 0.48
N ALA A 284 14.56 -1.66 0.89
CA ALA A 284 15.54 -2.42 0.10
C ALA A 284 15.10 -3.88 -0.13
N ALA A 285 14.47 -4.52 0.86
CA ALA A 285 13.92 -5.86 0.71
C ALA A 285 12.72 -5.90 -0.26
N ILE A 286 11.85 -4.87 -0.25
CA ILE A 286 10.78 -4.72 -1.25
C ILE A 286 11.38 -4.62 -2.66
N ILE A 287 12.41 -3.81 -2.85
CA ILE A 287 13.12 -3.68 -4.13
C ILE A 287 13.71 -5.02 -4.58
N ALA A 288 14.33 -5.76 -3.64
CA ALA A 288 14.90 -7.07 -3.95
C ALA A 288 13.83 -8.09 -4.38
N ALA A 289 12.67 -8.10 -3.71
CA ALA A 289 11.54 -8.94 -4.07
C ALA A 289 10.98 -8.57 -5.46
N ILE A 290 10.81 -7.28 -5.76
CA ILE A 290 10.39 -6.83 -7.09
C ILE A 290 11.38 -7.32 -8.17
N ARG A 291 12.69 -7.18 -7.95
CA ARG A 291 13.71 -7.68 -8.88
C ARG A 291 13.62 -9.19 -9.09
N LYS A 292 13.43 -9.97 -8.02
CA LYS A 292 13.25 -11.43 -8.08
C LYS A 292 12.12 -11.82 -9.03
N PHE A 293 10.98 -11.14 -8.94
CA PHE A 293 9.79 -11.44 -9.75
C PHE A 293 9.80 -10.76 -11.14
N ALA A 294 10.69 -9.80 -11.37
CA ALA A 294 10.88 -9.14 -12.66
C ALA A 294 11.81 -9.90 -13.60
N ALA A 295 12.63 -10.80 -13.05
CA ALA A 295 13.56 -11.66 -13.79
C ALA A 295 12.81 -12.79 -14.50
#